data_814f7f8755aa4cca3f24c9e84cc8c770
#
_entry.id   814f7f8755aa4cca3f24c9e84cc8c770
#
_cell.length_a   1.000
_cell.length_b   1.000
_cell.length_c   1.000
_cell.angle_alpha   90.00
_cell.angle_beta   90.00
_cell.angle_gamma   90.00
#
_symmetry.space_group_name_H-M   'P 1'
#
loop_
_entity.id
_entity.type
_entity.pdbx_description
1 polymer ?
#
loop_
_entity_poly.entity_id
_entity_poly.type
_entity_poly.pdbx_seq_one_letter_code
_entity_poly.pdbx_strand_id
1 'polypeptide(L)' 'MVVMPVAVVMAMFMFMFMLVLVAVLVFVFVTVLVLVMHVAVLAMLFVMIMM' A
#
# COMPACT_ATOMS: atom_id res chain seq x y z
N MET A 1 1.11 20.46 36.85
CA MET A 1 0.04 20.34 35.88
C MET A 1 0.61 20.20 34.49
N VAL A 2 0.36 19.10 33.92
CA VAL A 2 0.89 18.85 32.58
C VAL A 2 -0.14 19.32 31.58
N VAL A 3 0.09 20.50 31.04
CA VAL A 3 -0.71 20.94 29.90
C VAL A 3 -0.09 20.28 28.69
N MET A 4 -0.65 19.18 28.31
CA MET A 4 -0.28 18.62 27.01
C MET A 4 -0.77 19.58 25.94
N PRO A 5 0.12 20.18 25.17
CA PRO A 5 -0.33 21.06 24.11
C PRO A 5 -1.13 20.23 23.10
N VAL A 6 -2.30 20.72 22.79
CA VAL A 6 -3.17 20.12 21.79
C VAL A 6 -2.41 19.91 20.47
N ALA A 7 -1.41 20.75 20.25
CA ALA A 7 -0.56 20.66 19.07
C ALA A 7 0.23 19.35 19.01
N VAL A 8 0.71 18.86 20.16
CA VAL A 8 1.46 17.59 20.19
C VAL A 8 0.55 16.41 19.93
N VAL A 9 -0.65 16.42 20.49
CA VAL A 9 -1.63 15.36 20.26
C VAL A 9 -2.05 15.35 18.79
N MET A 10 -2.29 16.52 18.22
CA MET A 10 -2.64 16.65 16.81
C MET A 10 -1.51 16.20 15.91
N ALA A 11 -0.26 16.54 16.25
CA ALA A 11 0.89 16.10 15.49
C ALA A 11 1.04 14.58 15.51
N MET A 12 0.79 13.97 16.66
CA MET A 12 0.81 12.51 16.79
C MET A 12 -0.27 11.85 15.94
N PHE A 13 -1.47 12.40 15.97
CA PHE A 13 -2.57 11.90 15.15
C PHE A 13 -2.27 12.01 13.67
N MET A 14 -1.72 13.14 13.26
CA MET A 14 -1.32 13.35 11.86
C MET A 14 -0.24 12.38 11.44
N PHE A 15 0.73 12.13 12.32
CA PHE A 15 1.82 11.19 12.04
C PHE A 15 1.28 9.77 11.87
N MET A 16 0.38 9.35 12.74
CA MET A 16 -0.27 8.05 12.64
C MET A 16 -1.08 7.93 11.35
N PHE A 17 -1.80 8.97 11.00
CA PHE A 17 -2.59 9.00 9.79
C PHE A 17 -1.71 8.88 8.53
N MET A 18 -0.59 9.58 8.53
CA MET A 18 0.38 9.49 7.44
C MET A 18 0.97 8.10 7.31
N LEU A 19 1.30 7.46 8.44
CA LEU A 19 1.83 6.11 8.45
C LEU A 19 0.83 5.12 7.86
N VAL A 20 -0.44 5.23 8.24
CA VAL A 20 -1.50 4.36 7.73
C VAL A 20 -1.69 4.59 6.24
N LEU A 21 -1.67 5.84 5.80
CA LEU A 21 -1.80 6.19 4.38
C LEU A 21 -0.68 5.59 3.55
N VAL A 22 0.56 5.71 4.02
CA VAL A 22 1.72 5.16 3.34
C VAL A 22 1.63 3.63 3.29
N ALA A 23 1.22 3.00 4.39
CA ALA A 23 1.07 1.56 4.44
C ALA A 23 0.01 1.07 3.45
N VAL A 24 -1.12 1.77 3.36
CA VAL A 24 -2.19 1.43 2.42
C VAL A 24 -1.70 1.61 0.99
N LEU A 25 -0.97 2.68 0.72
CA LEU A 25 -0.43 2.95 -0.61
C LEU A 25 0.55 1.87 -1.04
N VAL A 26 1.46 1.46 -0.16
CA VAL A 26 2.42 0.40 -0.43
C VAL A 26 1.69 -0.92 -0.64
N PHE A 27 0.67 -1.21 0.16
CA PHE A 27 -0.11 -2.43 0.03
C PHE A 27 -0.81 -2.50 -1.33
N VAL A 28 -1.44 -1.41 -1.75
CA VAL A 28 -2.11 -1.34 -3.04
C VAL A 28 -1.10 -1.51 -4.16
N PHE A 29 0.06 -0.88 -4.05
CA PHE A 29 1.11 -0.96 -5.06
C PHE A 29 1.60 -2.39 -5.23
N VAL A 30 1.87 -3.09 -4.12
CA VAL A 30 2.32 -4.48 -4.15
C VAL A 30 1.24 -5.38 -4.72
N THR A 31 -0.02 -5.16 -4.38
CA THR A 31 -1.13 -5.95 -4.90
C THR A 31 -1.25 -5.79 -6.41
N VAL A 32 -1.14 -4.57 -6.91
CA VAL A 32 -1.20 -4.31 -8.35
C VAL A 32 -0.03 -4.99 -9.06
N LEU A 33 1.16 -4.92 -8.47
CA LEU A 33 2.35 -5.56 -9.04
C LEU A 33 2.17 -7.07 -9.13
N VAL A 34 1.66 -7.70 -8.08
CA VAL A 34 1.41 -9.13 -8.05
C VAL A 34 0.35 -9.50 -9.08
N LEU A 35 -0.68 -8.69 -9.22
CA LEU A 35 -1.74 -8.93 -10.19
C LEU A 35 -1.20 -8.86 -11.62
N VAL A 36 -0.38 -7.87 -11.92
CA VAL A 36 0.23 -7.74 -13.24
C VAL A 36 1.14 -8.93 -13.54
N MET A 37 1.88 -9.40 -12.55
CA MET A 37 2.73 -10.59 -12.71
C MET A 37 1.90 -11.82 -13.01
N HIS A 38 0.78 -12.00 -12.33
CA HIS A 38 -0.11 -13.15 -12.57
C HIS A 38 -0.70 -13.11 -13.98
N VAL A 39 -1.11 -11.96 -14.44
CA VAL A 39 -1.64 -11.79 -15.78
C VAL A 39 -0.57 -12.09 -16.83
N ALA A 40 0.67 -11.65 -16.59
CA ALA A 40 1.77 -11.91 -17.49
C ALA A 40 2.07 -13.40 -17.59
N VAL A 41 2.09 -14.10 -16.46
CA VAL A 41 2.33 -15.55 -16.41
C VAL A 41 1.21 -16.29 -17.13
N LEU A 42 -0.03 -15.89 -16.90
CA LEU A 42 -1.18 -16.47 -17.56
C LEU A 42 -1.13 -16.26 -19.08
N ALA A 43 -0.73 -15.07 -19.50
CA ALA A 43 -0.59 -14.77 -20.93
C ALA A 43 0.50 -15.63 -21.57
N MET A 44 1.61 -15.82 -20.86
CA MET A 44 2.68 -16.70 -21.34
C MET A 44 2.23 -18.14 -21.47
N LEU A 45 1.50 -18.62 -20.48
CA LEU A 45 0.95 -19.97 -20.52
C LEU A 45 -0.04 -20.13 -21.66
N PHE A 46 -0.86 -19.13 -21.90
CA PHE A 46 -1.82 -19.14 -23.01
C PHE A 46 -1.12 -19.23 -24.36
N VAL A 47 -0.06 -18.46 -24.53
CA VAL A 47 0.74 -18.48 -25.76
C VAL A 47 1.39 -19.85 -25.95
N MET A 48 1.88 -20.46 -24.88
CA MET A 48 2.46 -21.80 -24.93
C MET A 48 1.45 -22.86 -25.33
N ILE A 49 0.23 -22.77 -24.82
CA ILE A 49 -0.83 -23.73 -25.14
C ILE A 49 -1.28 -23.55 -26.61
N MET A 50 -1.26 -22.32 -27.08
CA MET A 50 -1.66 -22.02 -28.47
C MET A 50 -0.62 -22.46 -29.48
N MET A 51 0.63 -22.56 -29.05
CA MET A 51 1.70 -23.06 -29.90
C MET A 51 1.66 -24.59 -29.96
#